data_dd49e0bc64af005a899762e810ae00cf
#
_entry.id   dd49e0bc64af005a899762e810ae00cf
#
_cell.length_a   1.000
_cell.length_b   1.000
_cell.length_c   1.000
_cell.angle_alpha   90.00
_cell.angle_beta   90.00
_cell.angle_gamma   90.00
#
_symmetry.space_group_name_H-M   'P 1'
#
loop_
_entity.id
_entity.type
_entity.pdbx_description
1 polymer ?
#
loop_
_entity_poly.entity_id
_entity_poly.type
_entity_poly.pdbx_seq_one_letter_code
_entity_poly.pdbx_strand_id
1 'polypeptide(L)'
;MPTDAPAWSLHSRLKEDTIDIGDLPLCRVLVIKDAHYPWLLLVPRRYEAVEIIDLEEVEQAQLMTEISRVARALKEITKCDKLNIAALGNLVPQLHVHVIARRSGDVAWPRPVWGVMPPLAHDAEEVQNFISTLRRKIWLG
;
A
#
# COMPACT_ATOMS: atom_id res chain seq x y z
N MET A 1 -0.64 3.67 -32.29
CA MET A 1 0.59 4.44 -32.28
C MET A 1 1.41 4.13 -31.05
N PRO A 2 2.60 3.63 -31.18
CA PRO A 2 3.40 3.42 -30.00
C PRO A 2 3.69 4.77 -29.35
N THR A 3 3.66 4.79 -28.03
CA THR A 3 4.04 5.97 -27.28
C THR A 3 5.53 5.89 -26.97
N ASP A 4 6.18 7.03 -26.93
CA ASP A 4 7.58 7.12 -26.54
C ASP A 4 7.74 7.15 -25.00
N ALA A 5 6.63 7.03 -24.26
CA ALA A 5 6.68 7.00 -22.81
C ALA A 5 7.37 5.72 -22.36
N PRO A 6 8.34 5.78 -21.43
CA PRO A 6 8.95 4.61 -20.86
C PRO A 6 7.92 3.73 -20.15
N ALA A 7 8.17 2.44 -20.12
CA ALA A 7 7.37 1.53 -19.32
C ALA A 7 7.49 1.90 -17.84
N TRP A 8 6.38 1.79 -17.12
CA TRP A 8 6.37 2.02 -15.68
C TRP A 8 7.21 0.95 -14.96
N SER A 9 7.95 1.37 -13.93
CA SER A 9 8.64 0.46 -13.04
C SER A 9 8.55 0.96 -11.61
N LEU A 10 8.54 0.04 -10.66
CA LEU A 10 8.50 0.37 -9.25
C LEU A 10 9.83 0.98 -8.81
N HIS A 11 9.78 2.07 -8.06
CA HIS A 11 10.95 2.72 -7.51
C HIS A 11 11.77 1.71 -6.67
N SER A 12 13.09 1.73 -6.84
CA SER A 12 13.99 0.76 -6.19
C SER A 12 13.81 0.69 -4.68
N ARG A 13 13.62 1.82 -4.01
CA ARG A 13 13.43 1.86 -2.57
C ARG A 13 12.12 1.23 -2.13
N LEU A 14 11.04 1.45 -2.87
CA LEU A 14 9.78 0.77 -2.59
C LEU A 14 9.91 -0.74 -2.80
N LYS A 15 10.64 -1.13 -3.84
CA LYS A 15 10.89 -2.54 -4.12
C LYS A 15 11.67 -3.22 -3.00
N GLU A 16 12.68 -2.55 -2.43
CA GLU A 16 13.46 -3.07 -1.32
C GLU A 16 12.64 -3.20 -0.03
N ASP A 17 11.77 -2.23 0.23
CA ASP A 17 11.06 -2.11 1.51
C ASP A 17 9.75 -2.88 1.55
N THR A 18 9.37 -3.58 0.48
CA THR A 18 8.05 -4.20 0.36
C THR A 18 8.09 -5.58 -0.24
N ILE A 19 6.98 -6.30 -0.03
CA ILE A 19 6.66 -7.55 -0.70
C ILE A 19 5.53 -7.28 -1.70
N ASP A 20 5.75 -7.61 -2.97
CA ASP A 20 4.75 -7.47 -4.03
C ASP A 20 3.69 -8.57 -3.88
N ILE A 21 2.42 -8.20 -3.83
CA ILE A 21 1.34 -9.19 -3.68
C ILE A 21 0.39 -9.25 -4.89
N GLY A 22 0.53 -8.35 -5.84
CA GLY A 22 -0.24 -8.40 -7.09
C GLY A 22 -0.68 -7.03 -7.59
N ASP A 23 -1.32 -7.05 -8.76
CA ASP A 23 -1.81 -5.84 -9.43
C ASP A 23 -3.32 -5.78 -9.46
N LEU A 24 -3.85 -4.61 -9.19
CA LEU A 24 -5.22 -4.19 -9.49
C LEU A 24 -5.21 -3.45 -10.84
N PRO A 25 -6.37 -3.07 -11.40
CA PRO A 25 -6.37 -2.38 -12.70
C PRO A 25 -5.44 -1.17 -12.79
N LEU A 26 -5.33 -0.37 -11.74
CA LEU A 26 -4.42 0.78 -11.71
C LEU A 26 -3.17 0.53 -10.87
N CYS A 27 -3.32 0.02 -9.66
CA CYS A 27 -2.26 -0.01 -8.66
C CYS A 27 -1.62 -1.37 -8.50
N ARG A 28 -0.32 -1.38 -8.25
CA ARG A 28 0.37 -2.50 -7.63
C ARG A 28 0.15 -2.45 -6.13
N VAL A 29 -0.14 -3.59 -5.52
CA VAL A 29 -0.36 -3.70 -4.08
C VAL A 29 0.84 -4.35 -3.43
N LEU A 30 1.36 -3.71 -2.39
CA LEU A 30 2.58 -4.12 -1.70
C LEU A 30 2.32 -4.21 -0.20
N VAL A 31 3.08 -5.07 0.47
CA VAL A 31 3.11 -5.16 1.95
C VAL A 31 4.44 -4.59 2.41
N ILE A 32 4.41 -3.63 3.32
CA ILE A 32 5.62 -3.06 3.93
C ILE A 32 6.29 -4.10 4.83
N LYS A 33 7.61 -4.15 4.78
CA LYS A 33 8.43 -5.03 5.63
C LYS A 33 8.59 -4.46 7.04
N ASP A 34 7.46 -4.34 7.75
CA ASP A 34 7.43 -3.91 9.14
C ASP A 34 6.30 -4.66 9.86
N ALA A 35 6.67 -5.57 10.75
CA ALA A 35 5.71 -6.40 11.46
C ALA A 35 4.99 -5.68 12.61
N HIS A 36 5.34 -4.43 12.90
CA HIS A 36 4.64 -3.67 13.95
C HIS A 36 3.18 -3.41 13.59
N TYR A 37 2.87 -3.29 12.28
CA TYR A 37 1.53 -2.94 11.80
C TYR A 37 1.20 -3.71 10.53
N PRO A 38 -0.08 -4.09 10.30
CA PRO A 38 -0.53 -4.47 8.96
C PRO A 38 -0.53 -3.22 8.07
N TRP A 39 0.41 -3.16 7.13
CA TRP A 39 0.73 -1.94 6.39
C TRP A 39 0.88 -2.24 4.91
N LEU A 40 -0.04 -1.70 4.11
CA LEU A 40 -0.06 -1.89 2.66
C LEU A 40 0.26 -0.60 1.93
N LEU A 41 0.78 -0.74 0.73
CA LEU A 41 0.95 0.36 -0.23
C LEU A 41 0.17 0.05 -1.50
N LEU A 42 -0.44 1.09 -2.08
CA LEU A 42 -0.96 1.05 -3.44
C LEU A 42 -0.14 2.01 -4.29
N VAL A 43 0.45 1.51 -5.35
CA VAL A 43 1.30 2.30 -6.25
C VAL A 43 0.65 2.35 -7.63
N PRO A 44 0.07 3.48 -8.04
CA PRO A 44 -0.48 3.62 -9.39
C PRO A 44 0.60 3.37 -10.45
N ARG A 45 0.35 2.47 -11.39
CA ARG A 45 1.30 2.12 -12.44
C ARG A 45 1.20 3.12 -13.58
N ARG A 46 1.59 4.36 -13.30
CA ARG A 46 1.63 5.46 -14.26
C ARG A 46 2.98 6.14 -14.22
N TYR A 47 3.61 6.28 -15.38
CA TYR A 47 4.93 6.87 -15.52
C TYR A 47 4.93 8.30 -14.96
N GLU A 48 5.92 8.60 -14.14
CA GLU A 48 6.13 9.93 -13.55
C GLU A 48 4.96 10.49 -12.71
N ALA A 49 4.03 9.67 -12.27
CA ALA A 49 3.02 10.13 -11.32
C ALA A 49 3.65 10.32 -9.94
N VAL A 50 3.63 11.56 -9.46
CA VAL A 50 4.16 11.97 -8.15
C VAL A 50 3.02 12.35 -7.22
N GLU A 51 2.08 13.15 -7.72
CA GLU A 51 0.92 13.59 -6.97
C GLU A 51 -0.35 12.94 -7.52
N ILE A 52 -1.38 12.89 -6.68
CA ILE A 52 -2.68 12.38 -7.14
C ILE A 52 -3.19 13.18 -8.33
N ILE A 53 -2.95 14.48 -8.34
CA ILE A 53 -3.37 15.39 -9.42
C ILE A 53 -2.63 15.16 -10.74
N ASP A 54 -1.55 14.37 -10.74
CA ASP A 54 -0.86 13.97 -11.97
C ASP A 54 -1.62 12.88 -12.74
N LEU A 55 -2.55 12.21 -12.07
CA LEU A 55 -3.43 11.22 -12.69
C LEU A 55 -4.59 11.92 -13.39
N GLU A 56 -5.10 11.33 -14.47
CA GLU A 56 -6.34 11.79 -15.08
C GLU A 56 -7.51 11.58 -14.09
N GLU A 57 -8.59 12.35 -14.27
CA GLU A 57 -9.73 12.28 -13.35
C GLU A 57 -10.31 10.87 -13.23
N VAL A 58 -10.41 10.15 -14.35
CA VAL A 58 -10.91 8.77 -14.33
C VAL A 58 -9.97 7.84 -13.55
N GLU A 59 -8.68 8.11 -13.60
CA GLU A 59 -7.69 7.34 -12.84
C GLU A 59 -7.70 7.69 -11.36
N GLN A 60 -7.97 8.95 -11.02
CA GLN A 60 -8.17 9.35 -9.61
C GLN A 60 -9.38 8.64 -9.01
N ALA A 61 -10.46 8.53 -9.75
CA ALA A 61 -11.64 7.78 -9.33
C ALA A 61 -11.32 6.29 -9.18
N GLN A 62 -10.56 5.71 -10.10
CA GLN A 62 -10.13 4.33 -10.02
C GLN A 62 -9.22 4.09 -8.82
N LEU A 63 -8.32 5.04 -8.53
CA LEU A 63 -7.46 4.97 -7.34
C LEU A 63 -8.30 4.87 -6.07
N MET A 64 -9.32 5.72 -5.94
CA MET A 64 -10.18 5.70 -4.76
C MET A 64 -10.94 4.37 -4.65
N THR A 65 -11.41 3.82 -5.76
CA THR A 65 -12.07 2.51 -5.80
C THR A 65 -11.13 1.42 -5.28
N GLU A 66 -9.87 1.45 -5.71
CA GLU A 66 -8.88 0.46 -5.29
C GLU A 66 -8.46 0.64 -3.83
N ILE A 67 -8.31 1.87 -3.37
CA ILE A 67 -8.06 2.17 -1.95
C ILE A 67 -9.19 1.59 -1.09
N SER A 68 -10.44 1.81 -1.47
CA SER A 68 -11.60 1.31 -0.73
C SER A 68 -11.63 -0.21 -0.69
N ARG A 69 -11.32 -0.86 -1.81
CA ARG A 69 -11.28 -2.32 -1.89
C ARG A 69 -10.23 -2.92 -0.97
N VAL A 70 -9.02 -2.39 -1.00
CA VAL A 70 -7.91 -2.84 -0.18
C VAL A 70 -8.17 -2.53 1.31
N ALA A 71 -8.68 -1.34 1.60
CA ALA A 71 -8.99 -0.92 2.97
C ALA A 71 -10.07 -1.81 3.61
N ARG A 72 -11.12 -2.17 2.86
CA ARG A 72 -12.14 -3.11 3.35
C ARG A 72 -11.55 -4.47 3.68
N ALA A 73 -10.75 -5.01 2.77
CA ALA A 73 -10.10 -6.30 2.98
C ALA A 73 -9.22 -6.26 4.24
N LEU A 74 -8.40 -5.23 4.37
CA LEU A 74 -7.52 -5.08 5.52
C LEU A 74 -8.29 -4.96 6.83
N LYS A 75 -9.35 -4.17 6.84
CA LYS A 75 -10.20 -4.02 8.03
C LYS A 75 -10.88 -5.34 8.42
N GLU A 76 -11.40 -6.08 7.46
CA GLU A 76 -12.05 -7.37 7.72
C GLU A 76 -11.08 -8.39 8.31
N ILE A 77 -9.86 -8.44 7.77
CA ILE A 77 -8.84 -9.40 8.21
C ILE A 77 -8.30 -9.06 9.58
N THR A 78 -8.02 -7.79 9.84
CA THR A 78 -7.33 -7.36 11.06
C THR A 78 -8.26 -7.01 12.21
N LYS A 79 -9.51 -6.68 11.93
CA LYS A 79 -10.46 -6.14 12.93
C LYS A 79 -9.89 -4.89 13.61
N CYS A 80 -9.18 -4.06 12.85
CA CYS A 80 -8.49 -2.89 13.39
C CYS A 80 -9.45 -1.83 13.92
N ASP A 81 -8.95 -0.98 14.80
CA ASP A 81 -9.71 0.13 15.38
C ASP A 81 -9.80 1.32 14.44
N LYS A 82 -8.77 1.51 13.60
CA LYS A 82 -8.69 2.66 12.70
C LYS A 82 -7.87 2.29 11.47
N LEU A 83 -8.24 2.85 10.33
CA LEU A 83 -7.41 2.83 9.12
C LEU A 83 -6.75 4.19 8.94
N ASN A 84 -5.42 4.22 8.77
CA ASN A 84 -4.72 5.42 8.34
C ASN A 84 -4.43 5.31 6.85
N ILE A 85 -4.89 6.28 6.10
CA ILE A 85 -4.70 6.34 4.65
C ILE A 85 -3.98 7.64 4.34
N ALA A 86 -2.81 7.58 3.69
CA ALA A 86 -2.00 8.75 3.47
C ALA A 86 -1.11 8.60 2.24
N ALA A 87 -0.86 9.72 1.57
CA ALA A 87 0.14 9.83 0.52
C ALA A 87 1.14 10.90 0.96
N LEU A 88 2.37 10.49 1.27
CA LEU A 88 3.43 11.37 1.72
C LEU A 88 4.41 11.68 0.60
N GLY A 89 5.30 10.73 0.28
CA GLY A 89 6.22 10.87 -0.84
C GLY A 89 7.39 11.81 -0.58
N ASN A 90 7.70 12.14 0.66
CA ASN A 90 8.79 13.07 0.98
C ASN A 90 10.17 12.49 0.70
N LEU A 91 10.33 11.17 0.78
CA LEU A 91 11.58 10.47 0.48
C LEU A 91 11.55 9.80 -0.88
N VAL A 92 10.44 9.16 -1.22
CA VAL A 92 10.23 8.49 -2.50
C VAL A 92 9.14 9.24 -3.25
N PRO A 93 9.49 9.95 -4.34
CA PRO A 93 8.50 10.79 -5.03
C PRO A 93 7.47 10.00 -5.83
N GLN A 94 7.75 8.77 -6.26
CA GLN A 94 6.75 7.96 -6.96
C GLN A 94 5.49 7.84 -6.12
N LEU A 95 4.34 8.22 -6.70
CA LEU A 95 3.05 8.23 -5.98
C LEU A 95 2.76 6.87 -5.37
N HIS A 96 2.54 6.85 -4.08
CA HIS A 96 2.11 5.65 -3.36
C HIS A 96 1.22 6.05 -2.19
N VAL A 97 0.18 5.24 -1.97
CA VAL A 97 -0.81 5.48 -0.93
C VAL A 97 -0.66 4.41 0.14
N HIS A 98 -0.44 4.84 1.37
CA HIS A 98 -0.38 3.96 2.53
C HIS A 98 -1.78 3.62 3.02
N VAL A 99 -2.01 2.35 3.34
CA VAL A 99 -3.22 1.88 4.03
C VAL A 99 -2.75 1.05 5.22
N ILE A 100 -2.96 1.57 6.42
CA ILE A 100 -2.38 1.00 7.64
C ILE A 100 -3.49 0.67 8.62
N ALA A 101 -3.52 -0.58 9.09
CA ALA A 101 -4.44 -1.00 10.13
C ALA A 101 -3.86 -0.63 11.49
N ARG A 102 -4.56 0.23 12.23
CA ARG A 102 -4.12 0.71 13.53
C ARG A 102 -4.97 0.13 14.65
N ARG A 103 -4.31 -0.18 15.75
CA ARG A 103 -4.99 -0.62 16.97
C ARG A 103 -4.68 0.34 18.10
N SER A 104 -5.67 0.57 18.96
CA SER A 104 -5.44 1.25 20.23
C SER A 104 -4.41 0.43 21.01
N GLY A 105 -3.31 1.07 21.37
CA GLY A 105 -2.22 0.40 22.07
C GLY A 105 -1.13 -0.19 21.16
N ASP A 106 -1.19 -0.03 19.84
CA ASP A 106 -0.03 -0.36 19.00
C ASP A 106 1.16 0.55 19.38
N VAL A 107 2.36 0.19 18.93
CA VAL A 107 3.60 0.82 19.41
C VAL A 107 3.67 2.32 19.18
N ALA A 108 2.96 2.85 18.19
CA ALA A 108 2.92 4.29 17.90
C ALA A 108 1.66 5.00 18.40
N TRP A 109 0.59 4.24 18.70
CA TRP A 109 -0.72 4.80 19.01
C TRP A 109 -0.67 5.90 20.09
N PRO A 110 -1.35 7.04 19.93
CA PRO A 110 -2.22 7.45 18.80
C PRO A 110 -1.49 8.22 17.69
N ARG A 111 -0.16 8.22 17.68
CA ARG A 111 0.63 8.94 16.69
C ARG A 111 0.66 8.21 15.35
N PRO A 112 0.93 8.93 14.24
CA PRO A 112 1.27 8.26 12.98
C PRO A 112 2.47 7.33 13.14
N VAL A 113 2.58 6.34 12.27
CA VAL A 113 3.60 5.29 12.41
C VAL A 113 5.01 5.74 12.07
N TRP A 114 5.16 6.75 11.19
CA TRP A 114 6.48 7.15 10.69
C TRP A 114 7.36 7.75 11.77
N GLY A 115 8.60 7.27 11.83
CA GLY A 115 9.60 7.82 12.73
C GLY A 115 9.47 7.42 14.19
N VAL A 116 8.58 6.50 14.53
CA VAL A 116 8.37 6.08 15.92
C VAL A 116 9.29 4.92 16.28
N MET A 117 9.32 3.87 15.47
CA MET A 117 10.13 2.67 15.70
C MET A 117 10.84 2.23 14.42
N PRO A 118 12.04 1.63 14.53
CA PRO A 118 12.64 0.96 13.40
C PRO A 118 11.76 -0.20 12.92
N PRO A 119 11.83 -0.58 11.62
CA PRO A 119 11.07 -1.71 11.12
C PRO A 119 11.40 -3.00 11.89
N LEU A 120 10.37 -3.82 12.12
CA LEU A 120 10.50 -5.13 12.72
C LEU A 120 10.31 -6.18 11.61
N ALA A 121 11.24 -7.15 11.55
CA ALA A 121 11.15 -8.20 10.54
C ALA A 121 9.90 -9.06 10.76
N HIS A 122 9.24 -9.42 9.66
CA HIS A 122 8.12 -10.37 9.69
C HIS A 122 8.59 -11.77 10.01
N ASP A 123 7.76 -12.52 10.73
CA ASP A 123 7.86 -13.98 10.72
C ASP A 123 7.45 -14.49 9.34
N ALA A 124 8.27 -15.35 8.73
CA ALA A 124 8.05 -15.77 7.34
C ALA A 124 6.71 -16.49 7.14
N GLU A 125 6.32 -17.35 8.04
CA GLU A 125 5.04 -18.08 7.97
C GLU A 125 3.85 -17.15 8.19
N GLU A 126 3.92 -16.29 9.18
CA GLU A 126 2.86 -15.35 9.49
C GLU A 126 2.60 -14.38 8.34
N VAL A 127 3.65 -13.83 7.73
CA VAL A 127 3.48 -12.90 6.62
C VAL A 127 2.93 -13.60 5.37
N GLN A 128 3.32 -14.85 5.11
CA GLN A 128 2.77 -15.60 3.99
C GLN A 128 1.28 -15.90 4.20
N ASN A 129 0.87 -16.24 5.40
CA ASN A 129 -0.54 -16.46 5.74
C ASN A 129 -1.35 -15.16 5.57
N PHE A 130 -0.81 -14.05 6.02
CA PHE A 130 -1.42 -12.74 5.85
C PHE A 130 -1.58 -12.38 4.36
N ILE A 131 -0.54 -12.57 3.57
CA ILE A 131 -0.57 -12.29 2.13
C ILE A 131 -1.58 -13.19 1.43
N SER A 132 -1.63 -14.48 1.74
CA SER A 132 -2.60 -15.40 1.15
C SER A 132 -4.03 -14.98 1.46
N THR A 133 -4.31 -14.56 2.68
CA THR A 133 -5.63 -14.09 3.10
C THR A 133 -5.99 -12.78 2.39
N LEU A 134 -5.05 -11.84 2.29
CA LEU A 134 -5.23 -10.59 1.55
C LEU A 134 -5.57 -10.86 0.08
N ARG A 135 -4.82 -11.73 -0.56
CA ARG A 135 -5.06 -12.06 -1.98
C ARG A 135 -6.46 -12.59 -2.20
N ARG A 136 -6.93 -13.49 -1.35
CA ARG A 136 -8.31 -14.00 -1.45
C ARG A 136 -9.34 -12.90 -1.29
N LYS A 137 -9.16 -12.03 -0.32
CA LYS A 137 -10.11 -10.95 -0.04
C LYS A 137 -10.10 -9.87 -1.12
N ILE A 138 -8.94 -9.51 -1.63
CA ILE A 138 -8.81 -8.41 -2.60
C ILE A 138 -9.22 -8.86 -4.01
N TRP A 139 -8.77 -10.04 -4.45
CA TRP A 139 -8.97 -10.48 -5.84
C TRP A 139 -10.09 -11.50 -6.04
N LEU A 140 -10.46 -12.25 -5.02
CA LEU A 140 -11.47 -13.32 -5.11
C LEU A 140 -12.72 -13.03 -4.29
N GLY A 141 -12.68 -12.03 -3.45
CA GLY A 141 -13.80 -11.65 -2.59
C GLY A 141 -14.83 -10.74 -3.22
#